data_5a451c928e5cbe265bbfe22e9d139122
#
_entry.id   5a451c928e5cbe265bbfe22e9d139122
#
_cell.length_a   1.000
_cell.length_b   1.000
_cell.length_c   1.000
_cell.angle_alpha   90.00
_cell.angle_beta   90.00
_cell.angle_gamma   90.00
#
_symmetry.space_group_name_H-M   'P 1'
#
loop_
_entity.id
_entity.type
_entity.pdbx_description
1 polymer ?
#
loop_
_entity_poly.entity_id
_entity_poly.type
_entity_poly.pdbx_seq_one_letter_code
_entity_poly.pdbx_strand_id
1 'polypeptide(L)'
;IVAALPKSAVWIDLSTNNLECERRVRAAAEARGIDFLDAPVSGGIEGAAAGTLMIMVGGDAQVFARCTPVLDKLGNRVMHLGPHGAGYVAKIAQVVLCYLNSVALSEALMLGVKGGVPADTMLGIIQGSTGASYVANRYGPAILDGSYDPGFALGLAHKDMALTLELAGSVGATLPMCEQVEAIYKEAVDKYGFDQNHLMAVKLLEEQNGTFLRSI
;
A
#
# COMPACT_ATOMS: atom_id res chain seq x y z
N ILE A 1 -13.42 15.84 15.36
CA ILE A 1 -14.03 14.51 15.52
C ILE A 1 -13.98 14.10 16.98
N VAL A 2 -12.80 13.97 17.63
CA VAL A 2 -12.64 13.50 19.03
C VAL A 2 -13.58 14.22 20.01
N ALA A 3 -13.76 15.54 19.85
CA ALA A 3 -14.62 16.35 20.73
C ALA A 3 -16.11 15.93 20.71
N ALA A 4 -16.56 15.29 19.65
CA ALA A 4 -17.95 14.86 19.46
C ALA A 4 -18.21 13.40 19.85
N LEU A 5 -17.16 12.61 20.13
CA LEU A 5 -17.29 11.21 20.48
C LEU A 5 -17.77 11.01 21.93
N PRO A 6 -18.66 10.06 22.22
CA PRO A 6 -19.00 9.69 23.60
C PRO A 6 -17.81 9.02 24.29
N LYS A 7 -17.73 9.13 25.63
CA LYS A 7 -16.61 8.53 26.42
C LYS A 7 -16.52 7.01 26.33
N SER A 8 -17.62 6.34 25.92
CA SER A 8 -17.66 4.88 25.72
C SER A 8 -17.20 4.45 24.32
N ALA A 9 -16.86 5.39 23.44
CA ALA A 9 -16.42 5.07 22.09
C ALA A 9 -15.00 4.49 22.09
N VAL A 10 -14.71 3.70 21.06
CA VAL A 10 -13.35 3.34 20.66
C VAL A 10 -13.11 3.97 19.29
N TRP A 11 -11.99 4.69 19.13
CA TRP A 11 -11.55 5.14 17.82
C TRP A 11 -10.69 4.05 17.18
N ILE A 12 -11.19 3.48 16.09
CA ILE A 12 -10.44 2.52 15.26
C ILE A 12 -10.02 3.26 13.98
N ASP A 13 -8.73 3.49 13.80
CA ASP A 13 -8.19 4.16 12.61
C ASP A 13 -7.76 3.12 11.57
N LEU A 14 -8.53 3.01 10.49
CA LEU A 14 -8.30 2.08 9.39
C LEU A 14 -7.39 2.68 8.29
N SER A 15 -6.93 3.92 8.45
CA SER A 15 -6.10 4.60 7.45
C SER A 15 -4.64 4.14 7.47
N THR A 16 -3.90 4.46 6.39
CA THR A 16 -2.44 4.36 6.37
C THR A 16 -1.86 5.73 6.68
N ASN A 17 -1.13 5.84 7.79
CA ASN A 17 -0.62 7.10 8.29
C ASN A 17 0.73 6.92 9.00
N ASN A 18 1.37 8.05 9.41
CA ASN A 18 2.63 8.04 10.13
C ASN A 18 2.45 7.91 11.65
N LEU A 19 3.56 7.56 12.34
CA LEU A 19 3.58 7.40 13.80
C LEU A 19 3.39 8.72 14.56
N GLU A 20 3.68 9.87 13.95
CA GLU A 20 3.43 11.17 14.57
C GLU A 20 1.93 11.46 14.62
N CYS A 21 1.23 11.21 13.52
CA CYS A 21 -0.22 11.34 13.47
C CYS A 21 -0.90 10.38 14.44
N GLU A 22 -0.43 9.12 14.52
CA GLU A 22 -0.90 8.14 15.51
C GLU A 22 -0.82 8.73 16.93
N ARG A 23 0.39 9.14 17.35
CA ARG A 23 0.62 9.69 18.70
C ARG A 23 -0.28 10.88 19.01
N ARG A 24 -0.44 11.80 18.04
CA ARG A 24 -1.27 13.00 18.19
C ARG A 24 -2.76 12.65 18.33
N VAL A 25 -3.28 11.75 17.50
CA VAL A 25 -4.69 11.34 17.53
C VAL A 25 -4.99 10.54 18.80
N ARG A 26 -4.11 9.60 19.14
CA ARG A 26 -4.20 8.81 20.37
C ARG A 26 -4.20 9.69 21.61
N ALA A 27 -3.25 10.61 21.74
CA ALA A 27 -3.19 11.52 22.89
C ALA A 27 -4.48 12.37 23.03
N ALA A 28 -5.05 12.81 21.91
CA ALA A 28 -6.32 13.55 21.91
C ALA A 28 -7.51 12.67 22.34
N ALA A 29 -7.52 11.39 21.97
CA ALA A 29 -8.54 10.42 22.39
C ALA A 29 -8.40 10.07 23.89
N GLU A 30 -7.20 9.73 24.34
CA GLU A 30 -6.87 9.39 25.74
C GLU A 30 -7.23 10.53 26.71
N ALA A 31 -6.95 11.79 26.35
CA ALA A 31 -7.29 12.97 27.13
C ALA A 31 -8.82 13.10 27.41
N ARG A 32 -9.64 12.37 26.67
CA ARG A 32 -11.09 12.30 26.85
C ARG A 32 -11.57 10.95 27.38
N GLY A 33 -10.66 10.03 27.70
CA GLY A 33 -11.00 8.67 28.11
C GLY A 33 -11.58 7.81 26.99
N ILE A 34 -11.20 8.08 25.74
CA ILE A 34 -11.61 7.33 24.55
C ILE A 34 -10.45 6.41 24.18
N ASP A 35 -10.73 5.12 24.04
CA ASP A 35 -9.74 4.15 23.59
C ASP A 35 -9.42 4.34 22.10
N PHE A 36 -8.19 3.99 21.72
CA PHE A 36 -7.69 4.12 20.34
C PHE A 36 -7.03 2.82 19.87
N LEU A 37 -7.26 2.46 18.59
CA LEU A 37 -6.54 1.41 17.88
C LEU A 37 -6.11 1.93 16.52
N ASP A 38 -4.85 1.74 16.15
CA ASP A 38 -4.39 1.84 14.78
C ASP A 38 -4.61 0.49 14.09
N ALA A 39 -5.45 0.46 13.07
CA ALA A 39 -5.92 -0.78 12.45
C ALA A 39 -5.94 -0.70 10.92
N PRO A 40 -4.84 -0.28 10.26
CA PRO A 40 -4.79 -0.17 8.82
C PRO A 40 -5.07 -1.51 8.14
N VAL A 41 -5.57 -1.43 6.91
CA VAL A 41 -6.09 -2.57 6.16
C VAL A 41 -5.33 -2.83 4.87
N SER A 42 -5.40 -4.07 4.39
CA SER A 42 -4.92 -4.49 3.08
C SER A 42 -5.93 -5.44 2.43
N GLY A 43 -6.11 -5.34 1.10
CA GLY A 43 -7.05 -6.15 0.32
C GLY A 43 -7.78 -5.36 -0.78
N GLY A 44 -7.54 -4.05 -0.86
CA GLY A 44 -8.13 -3.19 -1.89
C GLY A 44 -9.66 -3.05 -1.78
N ILE A 45 -10.26 -2.54 -2.83
CA ILE A 45 -11.70 -2.34 -2.92
C ILE A 45 -12.44 -3.68 -2.89
N GLU A 46 -11.89 -4.69 -3.56
CA GLU A 46 -12.47 -6.04 -3.62
C GLU A 46 -12.51 -6.69 -2.23
N GLY A 47 -11.41 -6.60 -1.47
CA GLY A 47 -11.36 -7.11 -0.09
C GLY A 47 -12.31 -6.39 0.84
N ALA A 48 -12.47 -5.08 0.68
CA ALA A 48 -13.43 -4.29 1.44
C ALA A 48 -14.88 -4.70 1.12
N ALA A 49 -15.22 -4.82 -0.16
CA ALA A 49 -16.56 -5.23 -0.60
C ALA A 49 -16.92 -6.65 -0.15
N ALA A 50 -15.94 -7.56 -0.13
CA ALA A 50 -16.13 -8.96 0.26
C ALA A 50 -16.02 -9.20 1.78
N GLY A 51 -15.62 -8.21 2.59
CA GLY A 51 -15.34 -8.40 4.02
C GLY A 51 -14.13 -9.31 4.28
N THR A 52 -13.14 -9.31 3.40
CA THR A 52 -11.98 -10.21 3.45
C THR A 52 -10.65 -9.47 3.66
N LEU A 53 -10.71 -8.26 4.20
CA LEU A 53 -9.51 -7.47 4.47
C LEU A 53 -8.55 -8.18 5.44
N MET A 54 -7.26 -7.97 5.24
CA MET A 54 -6.27 -8.14 6.30
C MET A 54 -6.26 -6.87 7.15
N ILE A 55 -6.44 -6.98 8.45
CA ILE A 55 -6.46 -5.86 9.40
C ILE A 55 -5.31 -6.02 10.39
N MET A 56 -4.41 -5.05 10.41
CA MET A 56 -3.19 -5.05 11.22
C MET A 56 -3.37 -4.11 12.40
N VAL A 57 -3.62 -4.65 13.60
CA VAL A 57 -4.05 -3.84 14.75
C VAL A 57 -2.91 -3.61 15.74
N GLY A 58 -2.62 -2.34 16.02
CA GLY A 58 -1.80 -1.89 17.16
C GLY A 58 -2.68 -1.27 18.23
N GLY A 59 -2.26 -1.44 19.50
CA GLY A 59 -2.94 -0.86 20.65
C GLY A 59 -3.13 -1.81 21.81
N ASP A 60 -3.94 -1.41 22.80
CA ASP A 60 -4.22 -2.21 23.99
C ASP A 60 -4.95 -3.52 23.64
N ALA A 61 -4.48 -4.64 24.20
CA ALA A 61 -5.00 -5.96 23.90
C ALA A 61 -6.44 -6.17 24.40
N GLN A 62 -6.86 -5.51 25.47
CA GLN A 62 -8.23 -5.63 25.99
C GLN A 62 -9.20 -4.81 25.10
N VAL A 63 -8.75 -3.65 24.65
CA VAL A 63 -9.49 -2.83 23.67
C VAL A 63 -9.63 -3.58 22.36
N PHE A 64 -8.55 -4.21 21.87
CA PHE A 64 -8.58 -5.06 20.67
C PHE A 64 -9.61 -6.20 20.84
N ALA A 65 -9.58 -6.95 21.95
CA ALA A 65 -10.51 -8.05 22.19
C ALA A 65 -11.98 -7.59 22.17
N ARG A 66 -12.29 -6.41 22.72
CA ARG A 66 -13.63 -5.81 22.66
C ARG A 66 -14.06 -5.45 21.23
N CYS A 67 -13.11 -5.05 20.38
CA CYS A 67 -13.38 -4.62 19.01
C CYS A 67 -13.37 -5.76 17.99
N THR A 68 -12.84 -6.93 18.35
CA THR A 68 -12.73 -8.11 17.46
C THR A 68 -14.06 -8.46 16.77
N PRO A 69 -15.24 -8.48 17.46
CA PRO A 69 -16.51 -8.81 16.79
C PRO A 69 -16.90 -7.85 15.65
N VAL A 70 -16.44 -6.60 15.71
CA VAL A 70 -16.64 -5.60 14.63
C VAL A 70 -15.59 -5.79 13.53
N LEU A 71 -14.33 -5.95 13.91
CA LEU A 71 -13.21 -6.12 12.98
C LEU A 71 -13.38 -7.39 12.12
N ASP A 72 -13.88 -8.48 12.70
CA ASP A 72 -14.18 -9.75 12.00
C ASP A 72 -15.29 -9.64 10.94
N LYS A 73 -16.06 -8.53 10.93
CA LYS A 73 -17.02 -8.24 9.86
C LYS A 73 -16.39 -7.51 8.68
N LEU A 74 -15.25 -6.88 8.90
CA LEU A 74 -14.54 -6.11 7.88
C LEU A 74 -13.44 -6.94 7.19
N GLY A 75 -12.91 -7.94 7.89
CA GLY A 75 -11.81 -8.74 7.38
C GLY A 75 -11.81 -10.17 7.88
N ASN A 76 -11.13 -11.05 7.16
CA ASN A 76 -10.97 -12.47 7.51
C ASN A 76 -9.58 -12.80 8.10
N ARG A 77 -8.69 -11.79 8.19
CA ARG A 77 -7.39 -11.88 8.85
C ARG A 77 -7.17 -10.66 9.73
N VAL A 78 -7.64 -10.74 10.96
CA VAL A 78 -7.48 -9.68 11.97
C VAL A 78 -6.33 -10.06 12.90
N MET A 79 -5.30 -9.23 12.99
CA MET A 79 -4.08 -9.55 13.73
C MET A 79 -3.76 -8.43 14.72
N HIS A 80 -3.66 -8.78 16.02
CA HIS A 80 -3.09 -7.88 17.03
C HIS A 80 -1.57 -7.99 17.00
N LEU A 81 -0.89 -6.88 16.72
CA LEU A 81 0.56 -6.85 16.47
C LEU A 81 1.37 -6.28 17.66
N GLY A 82 0.68 -5.86 18.71
CA GLY A 82 1.35 -5.31 19.89
C GLY A 82 0.96 -3.85 20.17
N PRO A 83 1.90 -3.00 20.64
CA PRO A 83 1.58 -1.65 21.10
C PRO A 83 1.07 -0.75 19.97
N HIS A 84 0.55 0.41 20.35
CA HIS A 84 0.14 1.47 19.44
C HIS A 84 1.22 1.80 18.42
N GLY A 85 0.81 1.98 17.16
CA GLY A 85 1.67 2.21 16.00
C GLY A 85 2.14 0.92 15.31
N ALA A 86 2.03 -0.26 15.94
CA ALA A 86 2.45 -1.52 15.33
C ALA A 86 1.68 -1.86 14.04
N GLY A 87 0.41 -1.52 13.98
CA GLY A 87 -0.42 -1.66 12.78
C GLY A 87 0.10 -0.80 11.63
N TYR A 88 0.36 0.49 11.89
CA TYR A 88 0.92 1.40 10.86
C TYR A 88 2.28 0.93 10.36
N VAL A 89 3.18 0.52 11.26
CA VAL A 89 4.49 -0.04 10.88
C VAL A 89 4.32 -1.24 9.97
N ALA A 90 3.49 -2.20 10.35
CA ALA A 90 3.26 -3.41 9.56
C ALA A 90 2.61 -3.08 8.20
N LYS A 91 1.66 -2.15 8.17
CA LYS A 91 1.02 -1.70 6.93
C LYS A 91 2.03 -1.07 5.98
N ILE A 92 2.85 -0.13 6.46
CA ILE A 92 3.85 0.55 5.64
C ILE A 92 4.89 -0.47 5.14
N ALA A 93 5.42 -1.32 6.02
CA ALA A 93 6.43 -2.31 5.66
C ALA A 93 5.95 -3.34 4.62
N GLN A 94 4.67 -3.73 4.64
CA GLN A 94 4.14 -4.67 3.64
C GLN A 94 3.76 -3.96 2.32
N VAL A 95 3.16 -2.74 2.38
CA VAL A 95 2.65 -2.09 1.16
C VAL A 95 3.78 -1.56 0.28
N VAL A 96 4.93 -1.21 0.85
CA VAL A 96 6.09 -0.76 0.07
C VAL A 96 6.50 -1.79 -0.98
N LEU A 97 6.36 -3.09 -0.70
CA LEU A 97 6.64 -4.14 -1.68
C LEU A 97 5.71 -4.10 -2.91
N CYS A 98 4.49 -3.59 -2.77
CA CYS A 98 3.62 -3.36 -3.92
C CYS A 98 4.28 -2.40 -4.92
N TYR A 99 4.79 -1.29 -4.43
CA TYR A 99 5.38 -0.24 -5.27
C TYR A 99 6.76 -0.62 -5.81
N LEU A 100 7.62 -1.20 -4.97
CA LEU A 100 8.91 -1.75 -5.40
C LEU A 100 8.72 -2.80 -6.49
N ASN A 101 7.81 -3.75 -6.27
CA ASN A 101 7.54 -4.81 -7.24
C ASN A 101 6.89 -4.27 -8.53
N SER A 102 6.12 -3.19 -8.49
CA SER A 102 5.54 -2.58 -9.69
C SER A 102 6.61 -1.99 -10.60
N VAL A 103 7.57 -1.27 -10.03
CA VAL A 103 8.70 -0.73 -10.78
C VAL A 103 9.61 -1.87 -11.27
N ALA A 104 9.99 -2.80 -10.39
CA ALA A 104 10.84 -3.94 -10.76
C ALA A 104 10.21 -4.81 -11.86
N LEU A 105 8.89 -5.08 -11.78
CA LEU A 105 8.16 -5.81 -12.82
C LEU A 105 8.19 -5.07 -14.15
N SER A 106 7.98 -3.75 -14.15
CA SER A 106 7.98 -2.95 -15.37
C SER A 106 9.36 -2.95 -16.06
N GLU A 107 10.45 -2.85 -15.29
CA GLU A 107 11.81 -2.94 -15.82
C GLU A 107 12.12 -4.34 -16.39
N ALA A 108 11.72 -5.39 -15.68
CA ALA A 108 11.90 -6.78 -16.15
C ALA A 108 11.13 -7.06 -17.44
N LEU A 109 9.86 -6.60 -17.52
CA LEU A 109 9.07 -6.69 -18.77
C LEU A 109 9.71 -5.89 -19.89
N MET A 110 10.16 -4.65 -19.62
CA MET A 110 10.80 -3.79 -20.61
C MET A 110 12.09 -4.43 -21.15
N LEU A 111 12.91 -5.00 -20.29
CA LEU A 111 14.12 -5.73 -20.69
C LEU A 111 13.78 -6.90 -21.62
N GLY A 112 12.78 -7.71 -21.27
CA GLY A 112 12.34 -8.84 -22.09
C GLY A 112 11.81 -8.41 -23.45
N VAL A 113 10.93 -7.39 -23.48
CA VAL A 113 10.33 -6.86 -24.71
C VAL A 113 11.38 -6.23 -25.62
N LYS A 114 12.31 -5.44 -25.08
CA LYS A 114 13.45 -4.90 -25.86
C LYS A 114 14.37 -6.01 -26.36
N GLY A 115 14.46 -7.13 -25.63
CA GLY A 115 15.19 -8.34 -26.02
C GLY A 115 14.46 -9.23 -27.04
N GLY A 116 13.23 -8.85 -27.47
CA GLY A 116 12.46 -9.55 -28.51
C GLY A 116 11.48 -10.60 -28.00
N VAL A 117 11.24 -10.66 -26.67
CA VAL A 117 10.21 -11.55 -26.10
C VAL A 117 8.89 -10.79 -26.00
N PRO A 118 7.76 -11.33 -26.53
CA PRO A 118 6.46 -10.67 -26.38
C PRO A 118 6.09 -10.41 -24.90
N ALA A 119 5.39 -9.30 -24.63
CA ALA A 119 5.13 -8.84 -23.27
C ALA A 119 4.28 -9.84 -22.44
N ASP A 120 3.28 -10.46 -23.06
CA ASP A 120 2.44 -11.50 -22.45
C ASP A 120 3.24 -12.77 -22.13
N THR A 121 4.08 -13.19 -23.06
CA THR A 121 5.00 -14.33 -22.83
C THR A 121 5.97 -14.04 -21.70
N MET A 122 6.57 -12.84 -21.67
CA MET A 122 7.47 -12.44 -20.60
C MET A 122 6.78 -12.37 -19.25
N LEU A 123 5.55 -11.82 -19.18
CA LEU A 123 4.76 -11.83 -17.96
C LEU A 123 4.47 -13.26 -17.49
N GLY A 124 4.06 -14.17 -18.38
CA GLY A 124 3.82 -15.58 -18.05
C GLY A 124 5.06 -16.27 -17.49
N ILE A 125 6.24 -16.00 -18.06
CA ILE A 125 7.51 -16.52 -17.54
C ILE A 125 7.78 -16.00 -16.12
N ILE A 126 7.61 -14.70 -15.88
CA ILE A 126 7.81 -14.10 -14.54
C ILE A 126 6.85 -14.74 -13.53
N GLN A 127 5.57 -14.87 -13.88
CA GLN A 127 4.54 -15.44 -13.00
C GLN A 127 4.83 -16.90 -12.62
N GLY A 128 5.42 -17.68 -13.53
CA GLY A 128 5.77 -19.09 -13.31
C GLY A 128 7.18 -19.33 -12.76
N SER A 129 7.94 -18.30 -12.43
CA SER A 129 9.35 -18.41 -12.05
C SER A 129 9.63 -17.77 -10.69
N THR A 130 10.91 -17.72 -10.29
CA THR A 130 11.38 -17.09 -9.03
C THR A 130 11.12 -15.58 -8.94
N GLY A 131 10.85 -14.92 -10.07
CA GLY A 131 10.43 -13.52 -10.13
C GLY A 131 8.95 -13.28 -9.81
N ALA A 132 8.17 -14.32 -9.50
CA ALA A 132 6.74 -14.22 -9.20
C ALA A 132 6.47 -13.30 -7.98
N SER A 133 5.39 -12.55 -8.06
CA SER A 133 4.92 -11.71 -6.96
C SER A 133 3.40 -11.51 -7.07
N TYR A 134 2.77 -11.05 -5.97
CA TYR A 134 1.37 -10.61 -6.02
C TYR A 134 1.16 -9.56 -7.13
N VAL A 135 2.09 -8.64 -7.28
CA VAL A 135 2.05 -7.57 -8.30
C VAL A 135 2.08 -8.14 -9.70
N ALA A 136 2.98 -9.09 -10.00
CA ALA A 136 3.04 -9.74 -11.31
C ALA A 136 1.71 -10.45 -11.64
N ASN A 137 1.09 -11.09 -10.65
CA ASN A 137 -0.15 -11.83 -10.86
C ASN A 137 -1.38 -10.90 -10.97
N ARG A 138 -1.50 -9.91 -10.07
CA ARG A 138 -2.70 -9.06 -9.97
C ARG A 138 -2.65 -7.86 -10.91
N TYR A 139 -1.48 -7.24 -11.06
CA TYR A 139 -1.33 -5.97 -11.80
C TYR A 139 -0.65 -6.12 -13.16
N GLY A 140 0.10 -7.20 -13.38
CA GLY A 140 0.70 -7.48 -14.69
C GLY A 140 -0.28 -7.40 -15.84
N PRO A 141 -1.47 -8.04 -15.77
CA PRO A 141 -2.50 -7.90 -16.82
C PRO A 141 -2.94 -6.46 -17.09
N ALA A 142 -3.09 -5.64 -16.04
CA ALA A 142 -3.49 -4.23 -16.17
C ALA A 142 -2.40 -3.33 -16.78
N ILE A 143 -1.14 -3.75 -16.72
CA ILE A 143 -0.06 -3.11 -17.48
C ILE A 143 -0.20 -3.45 -18.96
N LEU A 144 -0.41 -4.72 -19.28
CA LEU A 144 -0.47 -5.21 -20.67
C LEU A 144 -1.72 -4.77 -21.44
N ASP A 145 -2.85 -4.57 -20.75
CA ASP A 145 -4.07 -4.02 -21.38
C ASP A 145 -4.08 -2.47 -21.42
N GLY A 146 -3.15 -1.82 -20.72
CA GLY A 146 -3.00 -0.37 -20.68
C GLY A 146 -3.99 0.36 -19.77
N SER A 147 -4.75 -0.35 -18.92
CA SER A 147 -5.67 0.25 -17.95
C SER A 147 -4.93 0.84 -16.74
N TYR A 148 -3.74 0.33 -16.43
CA TYR A 148 -2.91 0.73 -15.28
C TYR A 148 -3.62 0.66 -13.92
N ASP A 149 -4.53 -0.30 -13.76
CA ASP A 149 -5.32 -0.59 -12.56
C ASP A 149 -6.06 0.63 -11.98
N PRO A 150 -7.30 0.89 -12.40
CA PRO A 150 -8.08 2.07 -11.99
C PRO A 150 -8.59 2.03 -10.54
N GLY A 151 -8.22 1.02 -9.75
CA GLY A 151 -8.73 0.82 -8.39
C GLY A 151 -8.02 1.61 -7.29
N PHE A 152 -6.86 2.27 -7.57
CA PHE A 152 -6.08 2.98 -6.56
C PHE A 152 -5.35 4.19 -7.16
N ALA A 153 -5.44 5.35 -6.47
CA ALA A 153 -4.89 6.60 -6.96
C ALA A 153 -3.36 6.66 -6.85
N LEU A 154 -2.71 7.20 -7.88
CA LEU A 154 -1.27 7.41 -7.98
C LEU A 154 -0.72 8.26 -6.81
N GLY A 155 -1.42 9.34 -6.46
CA GLY A 155 -1.01 10.19 -5.35
C GLY A 155 -1.09 9.49 -3.98
N LEU A 156 -1.97 8.49 -3.81
CA LEU A 156 -2.00 7.66 -2.60
C LEU A 156 -0.81 6.69 -2.56
N ALA A 157 -0.40 6.16 -3.72
CA ALA A 157 0.80 5.33 -3.80
C ALA A 157 2.06 6.15 -3.46
N HIS A 158 2.20 7.35 -4.01
CA HIS A 158 3.28 8.27 -3.66
C HIS A 158 3.26 8.63 -2.16
N LYS A 159 2.07 8.93 -1.59
CA LYS A 159 1.94 9.15 -0.14
C LYS A 159 2.48 7.97 0.68
N ASP A 160 2.14 6.75 0.31
CA ASP A 160 2.61 5.55 1.02
C ASP A 160 4.13 5.37 0.90
N MET A 161 4.73 5.71 -0.25
CA MET A 161 6.19 5.74 -0.41
C MET A 161 6.85 6.82 0.46
N ALA A 162 6.28 8.03 0.53
CA ALA A 162 6.77 9.09 1.41
C ALA A 162 6.69 8.68 2.89
N LEU A 163 5.57 8.08 3.32
CA LEU A 163 5.41 7.52 4.67
C LEU A 163 6.45 6.41 4.97
N THR A 164 6.84 5.63 3.95
CA THR A 164 7.90 4.61 4.10
C THR A 164 9.25 5.24 4.44
N LEU A 165 9.63 6.30 3.74
CA LEU A 165 10.89 7.01 4.01
C LEU A 165 10.88 7.74 5.34
N GLU A 166 9.74 8.34 5.72
CA GLU A 166 9.54 8.95 7.04
C GLU A 166 9.70 7.91 8.17
N LEU A 167 9.05 6.75 8.03
CA LEU A 167 9.17 5.66 8.99
C LEU A 167 10.62 5.17 9.07
N ALA A 168 11.29 4.96 7.92
CA ALA A 168 12.68 4.53 7.86
C ALA A 168 13.59 5.49 8.65
N GLY A 169 13.44 6.81 8.44
CA GLY A 169 14.18 7.82 9.20
C GLY A 169 13.91 7.76 10.70
N SER A 170 12.65 7.53 11.10
CA SER A 170 12.25 7.48 12.52
C SER A 170 12.79 6.26 13.28
N VAL A 171 13.10 5.16 12.58
CA VAL A 171 13.64 3.91 13.16
C VAL A 171 15.11 3.68 12.80
N GLY A 172 15.76 4.61 12.10
CA GLY A 172 17.17 4.51 11.72
C GLY A 172 17.46 3.46 10.63
N ALA A 173 16.48 3.14 9.77
CA ALA A 173 16.66 2.23 8.65
C ALA A 173 17.10 2.99 7.39
N THR A 174 18.01 2.38 6.59
CA THR A 174 18.44 2.90 5.29
C THR A 174 17.82 2.04 4.18
N LEU A 175 17.03 2.65 3.29
CA LEU A 175 16.23 1.96 2.29
C LEU A 175 16.47 2.52 0.88
N PRO A 176 17.65 2.29 0.25
CA PRO A 176 18.03 2.95 -1.00
C PRO A 176 17.10 2.64 -2.18
N MET A 177 16.53 1.43 -2.25
CA MET A 177 15.54 1.11 -3.30
C MET A 177 14.24 1.90 -3.10
N CYS A 178 13.80 2.10 -1.86
CA CYS A 178 12.61 2.89 -1.59
C CYS A 178 12.79 4.36 -1.96
N GLU A 179 13.99 4.92 -1.77
CA GLU A 179 14.32 6.29 -2.19
C GLU A 179 14.19 6.46 -3.71
N GLN A 180 14.72 5.50 -4.48
CA GLN A 180 14.62 5.51 -5.94
C GLN A 180 13.17 5.36 -6.43
N VAL A 181 12.41 4.44 -5.85
CA VAL A 181 11.03 4.19 -6.23
C VAL A 181 10.12 5.34 -5.81
N GLU A 182 10.35 5.95 -4.65
CA GLU A 182 9.62 7.18 -4.24
C GLU A 182 9.80 8.29 -5.27
N ALA A 183 11.02 8.54 -5.73
CA ALA A 183 11.30 9.56 -6.75
C ALA A 183 10.57 9.27 -8.06
N ILE A 184 10.45 8.01 -8.48
CA ILE A 184 9.68 7.60 -9.68
C ILE A 184 8.19 7.89 -9.49
N TYR A 185 7.61 7.53 -8.32
CA TYR A 185 6.20 7.81 -8.04
C TYR A 185 5.92 9.31 -7.94
N LYS A 186 6.85 10.08 -7.36
CA LYS A 186 6.79 11.54 -7.33
C LYS A 186 6.77 12.13 -8.74
N GLU A 187 7.70 11.73 -9.61
CA GLU A 187 7.76 12.17 -11.01
C GLU A 187 6.48 11.83 -11.75
N ALA A 188 5.93 10.62 -11.53
CA ALA A 188 4.68 10.21 -12.14
C ALA A 188 3.50 11.07 -11.67
N VAL A 189 3.40 11.42 -10.37
CA VAL A 189 2.38 12.34 -9.85
C VAL A 189 2.52 13.73 -10.44
N ASP A 190 3.75 14.26 -10.50
CA ASP A 190 4.03 15.59 -11.06
C ASP A 190 3.62 15.66 -12.55
N LYS A 191 3.79 14.56 -13.29
CA LYS A 191 3.50 14.49 -14.73
C LYS A 191 2.03 14.20 -15.05
N TYR A 192 1.41 13.26 -14.35
CA TYR A 192 0.08 12.75 -14.70
C TYR A 192 -1.04 13.24 -13.78
N GLY A 193 -0.71 13.68 -12.57
CA GLY A 193 -1.66 14.14 -11.57
C GLY A 193 -1.99 13.09 -10.50
N PHE A 194 -2.50 13.57 -9.36
CA PHE A 194 -2.78 12.77 -8.16
C PHE A 194 -3.81 11.67 -8.37
N ASP A 195 -4.91 11.98 -9.08
CA ASP A 195 -6.08 11.11 -9.22
C ASP A 195 -5.94 10.04 -10.32
N GLN A 196 -4.78 9.96 -10.97
CA GLN A 196 -4.50 8.93 -11.95
C GLN A 196 -4.29 7.56 -11.30
N ASN A 197 -4.28 6.49 -12.10
CA ASN A 197 -4.09 5.12 -11.64
C ASN A 197 -2.67 4.90 -11.11
N HIS A 198 -2.52 4.11 -10.05
CA HIS A 198 -1.23 3.97 -9.35
C HIS A 198 -0.10 3.37 -10.22
N LEU A 199 -0.44 2.55 -11.22
CA LEU A 199 0.55 2.00 -12.17
C LEU A 199 0.97 2.99 -13.26
N MET A 200 0.56 4.26 -13.20
CA MET A 200 1.10 5.29 -14.13
C MET A 200 2.62 5.50 -13.97
N ALA A 201 3.20 5.06 -12.85
CA ALA A 201 4.66 4.96 -12.71
C ALA A 201 5.28 4.01 -13.77
N VAL A 202 4.58 2.94 -14.17
CA VAL A 202 4.99 2.04 -15.26
C VAL A 202 4.93 2.76 -16.61
N LYS A 203 3.88 3.55 -16.86
CA LYS A 203 3.75 4.35 -18.07
C LYS A 203 4.90 5.34 -18.24
N LEU A 204 5.40 5.89 -17.14
CA LEU A 204 6.57 6.77 -17.18
C LEU A 204 7.78 6.03 -17.79
N LEU A 205 8.05 4.80 -17.36
CA LEU A 205 9.13 3.97 -17.91
C LEU A 205 8.88 3.63 -19.40
N GLU A 206 7.64 3.32 -19.78
CA GLU A 206 7.27 3.04 -21.17
C GLU A 206 7.60 4.23 -22.08
N GLU A 207 7.23 5.44 -21.67
CA GLU A 207 7.49 6.67 -22.41
C GLU A 207 8.98 6.98 -22.53
N GLN A 208 9.74 6.80 -21.43
CA GLN A 208 11.21 6.96 -21.43
C GLN A 208 11.91 5.99 -22.40
N ASN A 209 11.34 4.81 -22.58
CA ASN A 209 11.89 3.79 -23.49
C ASN A 209 11.30 3.85 -24.91
N GLY A 210 10.31 4.69 -25.18
CA GLY A 210 9.57 4.73 -26.43
C GLY A 210 8.91 3.38 -26.79
N THR A 211 8.54 2.59 -25.78
CA THR A 211 8.02 1.23 -25.97
C THR A 211 6.90 0.98 -24.96
N PHE A 212 5.73 0.61 -25.45
CA PHE A 212 4.60 0.27 -24.59
C PHE A 212 4.52 -1.25 -24.38
N LEU A 213 4.32 -1.64 -23.12
CA LEU A 213 4.15 -3.03 -22.71
C LEU A 213 2.70 -3.46 -22.99
N ARG A 214 2.45 -4.03 -24.15
CA ARG A 214 1.09 -4.44 -24.56
C ARG A 214 1.08 -5.90 -25.00
N SER A 215 -0.04 -6.59 -24.71
CA SER A 215 -0.35 -7.87 -25.34
C SER A 215 -0.53 -7.66 -26.86
N ILE A 216 0.00 -8.58 -27.65
CA ILE A 216 -0.13 -8.60 -29.12
C ILE A 216 -1.31 -9.48 -29.49
#